data_a15255fc800102030cf7f0efecab84a7
#
_entry.id   a15255fc800102030cf7f0efecab84a7
#
_cell.length_a   1.000
_cell.length_b   1.000
_cell.length_c   1.000
_cell.angle_alpha   90.00
_cell.angle_beta   90.00
_cell.angle_gamma   90.00
#
_symmetry.space_group_name_H-M   'P 1'
#
loop_
_entity.id
_entity.type
_entity.pdbx_description
1 polymer ?
#
loop_
_entity_poly.entity_id
_entity_poly.type
_entity_poly.pdbx_seq_one_letter_code
_entity_poly.pdbx_strand_id
1 'polypeptide(L)'
;MKKKKIQNIGFAIVAIVIVGAIIAYNYSVDQTKQKGLQFGIELEQIQQEVKELQTKFYSEKTAWEEGDISEEELFLFYDSHLKEFEDVISKYDALNPPELFESSVELLKISSQTQLDSDTEFINWIKTGDETSKVRSDTQIQESLEYEMLGLVEFYSAKTGIKNYDEPEKFTAPQAGLTQKVLQVAENMKERCDRDFKNESGGFDSDDIEVDWFNCVNEADRWKIEHLP
;
A
#
# COMPACT_ATOMS: atom_id res chain seq x y z
N MET A 1 -54.93 9.07 -37.25
CA MET A 1 -54.67 9.03 -35.80
C MET A 1 -53.76 7.87 -35.32
N LYS A 2 -53.60 6.74 -36.02
CA LYS A 2 -52.76 5.58 -35.59
C LYS A 2 -51.24 5.83 -35.61
N LYS A 3 -50.68 6.60 -36.55
CA LYS A 3 -49.25 6.86 -36.69
C LYS A 3 -48.64 7.67 -35.49
N LYS A 4 -49.37 8.66 -34.99
CA LYS A 4 -48.91 9.47 -33.83
C LYS A 4 -48.81 8.66 -32.53
N LYS A 5 -49.75 7.71 -32.31
CA LYS A 5 -49.71 6.82 -31.13
C LYS A 5 -48.48 5.87 -31.12
N ILE A 6 -48.13 5.35 -32.27
CA ILE A 6 -46.96 4.45 -32.41
C ILE A 6 -45.64 5.23 -32.18
N GLN A 7 -45.58 6.45 -32.68
CA GLN A 7 -44.43 7.32 -32.46
C GLN A 7 -44.21 7.70 -30.97
N ASN A 8 -45.27 7.98 -30.25
CA ASN A 8 -45.20 8.28 -28.81
C ASN A 8 -44.79 7.05 -27.96
N ILE A 9 -45.21 5.85 -28.36
CA ILE A 9 -44.81 4.60 -27.70
C ILE A 9 -43.29 4.33 -27.95
N GLY A 10 -42.81 4.60 -29.18
CA GLY A 10 -41.39 4.48 -29.48
C GLY A 10 -40.51 5.44 -28.64
N PHE A 11 -40.90 6.69 -28.49
CA PHE A 11 -40.20 7.65 -27.63
C PHE A 11 -40.24 7.26 -26.14
N ALA A 12 -41.33 6.71 -25.63
CA ALA A 12 -41.44 6.23 -24.25
C ALA A 12 -40.49 5.05 -23.99
N ILE A 13 -40.37 4.10 -24.92
CA ILE A 13 -39.44 2.96 -24.80
C ILE A 13 -38.00 3.45 -24.79
N VAL A 14 -37.62 4.35 -25.69
CA VAL A 14 -36.28 4.93 -25.74
C VAL A 14 -35.94 5.68 -24.44
N ALA A 15 -36.88 6.45 -23.91
CA ALA A 15 -36.68 7.15 -22.63
C ALA A 15 -36.45 6.17 -21.45
N ILE A 16 -37.22 5.08 -21.40
CA ILE A 16 -37.05 4.03 -20.37
C ILE A 16 -35.68 3.35 -20.47
N VAL A 17 -35.22 3.06 -21.68
CA VAL A 17 -33.88 2.46 -21.91
C VAL A 17 -32.75 3.39 -21.46
N ILE A 18 -32.85 4.68 -21.78
CA ILE A 18 -31.85 5.69 -21.38
C ILE A 18 -31.81 5.83 -19.84
N VAL A 19 -32.99 5.94 -19.20
CA VAL A 19 -33.05 6.03 -17.73
C VAL A 19 -32.52 4.74 -17.08
N GLY A 20 -32.87 3.58 -17.62
CA GLY A 20 -32.33 2.30 -17.14
C GLY A 20 -30.82 2.19 -17.28
N ALA A 21 -30.24 2.67 -18.40
CA ALA A 21 -28.81 2.71 -18.61
C ALA A 21 -28.08 3.66 -17.62
N ILE A 22 -28.66 4.82 -17.34
CA ILE A 22 -28.11 5.78 -16.36
C ILE A 22 -28.13 5.20 -14.95
N ILE A 23 -29.22 4.55 -14.55
CA ILE A 23 -29.34 3.91 -13.24
C ILE A 23 -28.32 2.76 -13.12
N ALA A 24 -28.21 1.91 -14.14
CA ALA A 24 -27.24 0.81 -14.16
C ALA A 24 -25.79 1.32 -14.10
N TYR A 25 -25.47 2.40 -14.80
CA TYR A 25 -24.15 3.03 -14.76
C TYR A 25 -23.83 3.59 -13.37
N ASN A 26 -24.73 4.36 -12.78
CA ASN A 26 -24.54 4.92 -11.44
C ASN A 26 -24.39 3.83 -10.38
N TYR A 27 -25.22 2.78 -10.44
CA TYR A 27 -25.13 1.63 -9.55
C TYR A 27 -23.77 0.90 -9.69
N SER A 28 -23.29 0.71 -10.91
CA SER A 28 -21.98 0.11 -11.19
C SER A 28 -20.83 0.98 -10.62
N VAL A 29 -20.87 2.30 -10.80
CA VAL A 29 -19.89 3.24 -10.25
C VAL A 29 -19.88 3.22 -8.73
N ASP A 30 -21.04 3.20 -8.08
CA ASP A 30 -21.13 3.14 -6.61
C ASP A 30 -20.61 1.82 -6.05
N GLN A 31 -20.91 0.70 -6.71
CA GLN A 31 -20.32 -0.61 -6.31
C GLN A 31 -18.81 -0.63 -6.44
N THR A 32 -18.25 -0.05 -7.51
CA THR A 32 -16.81 0.02 -7.72
C THR A 32 -16.13 0.86 -6.64
N LYS A 33 -16.73 2.01 -6.27
CA LYS A 33 -16.25 2.84 -5.16
C LYS A 33 -16.28 2.11 -3.81
N GLN A 34 -17.39 1.41 -3.52
CA GLN A 34 -17.52 0.63 -2.28
C GLN A 34 -16.49 -0.50 -2.20
N LYS A 35 -16.27 -1.23 -3.30
CA LYS A 35 -15.23 -2.28 -3.36
C LYS A 35 -13.83 -1.71 -3.16
N GLY A 36 -13.53 -0.57 -3.78
CA GLY A 36 -12.24 0.12 -3.60
C GLY A 36 -12.01 0.59 -2.16
N LEU A 37 -13.06 1.13 -1.51
CA LEU A 37 -12.98 1.53 -0.11
C LEU A 37 -12.79 0.32 0.80
N GLN A 38 -13.55 -0.76 0.58
CA GLN A 38 -13.44 -2.00 1.36
C GLN A 38 -12.03 -2.61 1.24
N PHE A 39 -11.51 -2.72 0.01
CA PHE A 39 -10.14 -3.16 -0.24
C PHE A 39 -9.11 -2.32 0.52
N GLY A 40 -9.24 -0.97 0.49
CA GLY A 40 -8.33 -0.09 1.21
C GLY A 40 -8.32 -0.32 2.72
N ILE A 41 -9.51 -0.52 3.33
CA ILE A 41 -9.64 -0.81 4.75
C ILE A 41 -9.02 -2.18 5.09
N GLU A 42 -9.29 -3.21 4.29
CA GLU A 42 -8.75 -4.56 4.51
C GLU A 42 -7.21 -4.58 4.39
N LEU A 43 -6.65 -3.88 3.39
CA LEU A 43 -5.21 -3.76 3.24
C LEU A 43 -4.56 -3.02 4.43
N GLU A 44 -5.17 -1.91 4.88
CA GLU A 44 -4.68 -1.15 6.05
C GLU A 44 -4.69 -2.01 7.31
N GLN A 45 -5.72 -2.84 7.52
CA GLN A 45 -5.77 -3.77 8.64
C GLN A 45 -4.64 -4.80 8.58
N ILE A 46 -4.38 -5.39 7.42
CA ILE A 46 -3.26 -6.34 7.24
C ILE A 46 -1.93 -5.67 7.55
N GLN A 47 -1.69 -4.46 7.03
CA GLN A 47 -0.45 -3.71 7.28
C GLN A 47 -0.28 -3.39 8.78
N GLN A 48 -1.36 -3.05 9.46
CA GLN A 48 -1.33 -2.79 10.90
C GLN A 48 -0.98 -4.07 11.69
N GLU A 49 -1.57 -5.21 11.35
CA GLU A 49 -1.28 -6.50 11.98
C GLU A 49 0.19 -6.91 11.75
N VAL A 50 0.72 -6.77 10.52
CA VAL A 50 2.13 -7.01 10.22
C VAL A 50 3.03 -6.15 11.11
N LYS A 51 2.75 -4.84 11.20
CA LYS A 51 3.51 -3.92 12.03
C LYS A 51 3.47 -4.29 13.52
N GLU A 52 2.34 -4.75 14.02
CA GLU A 52 2.21 -5.18 15.41
C GLU A 52 3.03 -6.45 15.69
N LEU A 53 3.03 -7.41 14.76
CA LEU A 53 3.83 -8.62 14.87
C LEU A 53 5.33 -8.31 14.83
N GLN A 54 5.77 -7.47 13.91
CA GLN A 54 7.15 -7.00 13.84
C GLN A 54 7.57 -6.31 15.14
N THR A 55 6.74 -5.39 15.65
CA THR A 55 7.04 -4.66 16.88
C THR A 55 7.19 -5.61 18.06
N LYS A 56 6.32 -6.62 18.19
CA LYS A 56 6.42 -7.64 19.23
C LYS A 56 7.71 -8.45 19.11
N PHE A 57 8.03 -8.92 17.90
CA PHE A 57 9.24 -9.71 17.67
C PHE A 57 10.50 -8.92 18.04
N TYR A 58 10.61 -7.67 17.60
CA TYR A 58 11.76 -6.82 17.93
C TYR A 58 11.84 -6.51 19.44
N SER A 59 10.71 -6.39 20.12
CA SER A 59 10.68 -6.22 21.58
C SER A 59 11.25 -7.45 22.30
N GLU A 60 10.82 -8.64 21.91
CA GLU A 60 11.30 -9.89 22.51
C GLU A 60 12.77 -10.17 22.16
N LYS A 61 13.17 -9.88 20.90
CA LYS A 61 14.57 -9.93 20.50
C LYS A 61 15.44 -9.01 21.36
N THR A 62 15.02 -7.77 21.59
CA THR A 62 15.75 -6.82 22.44
C THR A 62 15.81 -7.31 23.88
N ALA A 63 14.71 -7.81 24.44
CA ALA A 63 14.68 -8.36 25.80
C ALA A 63 15.65 -9.55 25.95
N TRP A 64 15.77 -10.39 24.93
CA TRP A 64 16.75 -11.48 24.92
C TRP A 64 18.20 -10.95 24.82
N GLU A 65 18.47 -9.97 23.95
CA GLU A 65 19.79 -9.35 23.80
C GLU A 65 20.25 -8.65 25.11
N GLU A 66 19.32 -8.10 25.88
CA GLU A 66 19.55 -7.46 27.17
C GLU A 66 19.62 -8.47 28.33
N GLY A 67 19.25 -9.73 28.10
CA GLY A 67 19.26 -10.80 29.08
C GLY A 67 18.03 -10.82 30.01
N ASP A 68 16.96 -10.11 29.65
CA ASP A 68 15.71 -10.05 30.39
C ASP A 68 14.87 -11.30 30.21
N ILE A 69 15.02 -11.99 29.08
CA ILE A 69 14.40 -13.29 28.81
C ILE A 69 15.44 -14.33 28.39
N SER A 70 15.15 -15.62 28.62
CA SER A 70 15.98 -16.74 28.20
C SER A 70 15.77 -17.10 26.72
N GLU A 71 16.69 -17.90 26.14
CA GLU A 71 16.53 -18.45 24.79
C GLU A 71 15.26 -19.30 24.67
N GLU A 72 14.93 -20.08 25.69
CA GLU A 72 13.73 -20.91 25.72
C GLU A 72 12.45 -20.05 25.65
N GLU A 73 12.41 -18.93 26.36
CA GLU A 73 11.27 -18.00 26.34
C GLU A 73 11.15 -17.35 24.96
N LEU A 74 12.27 -16.93 24.34
CA LEU A 74 12.27 -16.39 22.99
C LEU A 74 11.77 -17.42 21.97
N PHE A 75 12.17 -18.68 22.07
CA PHE A 75 11.72 -19.75 21.15
C PHE A 75 10.23 -20.04 21.31
N LEU A 76 9.71 -20.06 22.54
CA LEU A 76 8.27 -20.23 22.77
C LEU A 76 7.45 -19.07 22.18
N PHE A 77 7.95 -17.86 22.32
CA PHE A 77 7.34 -16.69 21.69
C PHE A 77 7.36 -16.84 20.18
N TYR A 78 8.51 -17.21 19.58
CA TYR A 78 8.68 -17.34 18.14
C TYR A 78 7.72 -18.40 17.54
N ASP A 79 7.50 -19.53 18.21
CA ASP A 79 6.57 -20.56 17.73
C ASP A 79 5.13 -20.05 17.58
N SER A 80 4.72 -19.10 18.41
CA SER A 80 3.43 -18.40 18.28
C SER A 80 3.48 -17.34 17.18
N HIS A 81 4.55 -16.53 17.18
CA HIS A 81 4.79 -15.47 16.20
C HIS A 81 4.78 -16.00 14.76
N LEU A 82 5.45 -17.13 14.49
CA LEU A 82 5.46 -17.75 13.18
C LEU A 82 4.04 -18.02 12.66
N LYS A 83 3.19 -18.64 13.47
CA LYS A 83 1.82 -18.96 13.08
C LYS A 83 0.98 -17.72 12.86
N GLU A 84 1.06 -16.76 13.78
CA GLU A 84 0.33 -15.51 13.68
C GLU A 84 0.73 -14.72 12.42
N PHE A 85 2.03 -14.72 12.09
CA PHE A 85 2.54 -14.03 10.90
C PHE A 85 2.13 -14.73 9.60
N GLU A 86 2.20 -16.06 9.53
CA GLU A 86 1.70 -16.85 8.40
C GLU A 86 0.19 -16.62 8.16
N ASP A 87 -0.59 -16.56 9.25
CA ASP A 87 -2.03 -16.25 9.18
C ASP A 87 -2.27 -14.84 8.59
N VAL A 88 -1.47 -13.84 8.99
CA VAL A 88 -1.58 -12.48 8.44
C VAL A 88 -1.16 -12.43 6.97
N ILE A 89 -0.07 -13.12 6.59
CA ILE A 89 0.37 -13.19 5.18
C ILE A 89 -0.73 -13.83 4.31
N SER A 90 -1.43 -14.85 4.81
CA SER A 90 -2.51 -15.50 4.07
C SER A 90 -3.69 -14.56 3.76
N LYS A 91 -3.88 -13.48 4.53
CA LYS A 91 -4.94 -12.50 4.29
C LYS A 91 -4.74 -11.70 2.99
N TYR A 92 -3.49 -11.52 2.53
CA TYR A 92 -3.24 -10.90 1.23
C TYR A 92 -3.85 -11.70 0.08
N ASP A 93 -3.85 -13.05 0.17
CA ASP A 93 -4.45 -13.92 -0.84
C ASP A 93 -5.98 -13.84 -0.88
N ALA A 94 -6.60 -13.41 0.20
CA ALA A 94 -8.04 -13.20 0.29
C ALA A 94 -8.49 -11.82 -0.22
N LEU A 95 -7.55 -10.87 -0.40
CA LEU A 95 -7.87 -9.55 -0.96
C LEU A 95 -8.30 -9.66 -2.42
N ASN A 96 -9.24 -8.81 -2.81
CA ASN A 96 -9.63 -8.62 -4.21
C ASN A 96 -9.25 -7.20 -4.66
N PRO A 97 -7.95 -6.94 -4.88
CA PRO A 97 -7.50 -5.62 -5.29
C PRO A 97 -8.07 -5.24 -6.66
N PRO A 98 -8.41 -3.96 -6.88
CA PRO A 98 -8.57 -3.46 -8.24
C PRO A 98 -7.25 -3.65 -9.02
N GLU A 99 -7.33 -3.93 -10.32
CA GLU A 99 -6.18 -4.23 -11.20
C GLU A 99 -4.97 -3.29 -11.01
N LEU A 100 -5.23 -2.00 -10.79
CA LEU A 100 -4.19 -0.99 -10.56
C LEU A 100 -3.39 -1.18 -9.28
N PHE A 101 -3.89 -1.96 -8.31
CA PHE A 101 -3.26 -2.19 -7.01
C PHE A 101 -2.66 -3.59 -6.86
N GLU A 102 -2.82 -4.49 -7.84
CA GLU A 102 -2.33 -5.87 -7.77
C GLU A 102 -0.83 -5.94 -7.52
N SER A 103 -0.03 -5.16 -8.26
CA SER A 103 1.42 -5.08 -8.10
C SER A 103 1.82 -4.61 -6.70
N SER A 104 1.13 -3.61 -6.16
CA SER A 104 1.36 -3.10 -4.80
C SER A 104 1.09 -4.17 -3.75
N VAL A 105 -0.05 -4.87 -3.84
CA VAL A 105 -0.43 -5.93 -2.89
C VAL A 105 0.59 -7.07 -2.91
N GLU A 106 1.03 -7.48 -4.10
CA GLU A 106 2.05 -8.53 -4.26
C GLU A 106 3.38 -8.12 -3.61
N LEU A 107 3.84 -6.88 -3.82
CA LEU A 107 5.08 -6.37 -3.20
C LEU A 107 4.97 -6.32 -1.67
N LEU A 108 3.83 -5.88 -1.12
CA LEU A 108 3.59 -5.85 0.32
C LEU A 108 3.52 -7.26 0.92
N LYS A 109 2.95 -8.22 0.19
CA LYS A 109 2.96 -9.64 0.59
C LYS A 109 4.38 -10.21 0.59
N ILE A 110 5.16 -9.97 -0.47
CA ILE A 110 6.57 -10.39 -0.56
C ILE A 110 7.38 -9.78 0.59
N SER A 111 7.18 -8.49 0.89
CA SER A 111 7.80 -7.84 2.04
C SER A 111 7.53 -8.60 3.34
N SER A 112 6.25 -8.88 3.62
CA SER A 112 5.84 -9.60 4.84
C SER A 112 6.44 -11.01 4.90
N GLN A 113 6.50 -11.73 3.78
CA GLN A 113 7.13 -13.05 3.71
C GLN A 113 8.64 -12.97 3.97
N THR A 114 9.33 -12.04 3.33
CA THR A 114 10.78 -11.83 3.49
C THR A 114 11.13 -11.41 4.93
N GLN A 115 10.24 -10.65 5.59
CA GLN A 115 10.39 -10.32 7.02
C GLN A 115 10.31 -11.58 7.89
N LEU A 116 9.31 -12.43 7.68
CA LEU A 116 9.18 -13.69 8.43
C LEU A 116 10.35 -14.64 8.19
N ASP A 117 10.86 -14.69 6.95
CA ASP A 117 12.05 -15.46 6.62
C ASP A 117 13.29 -14.93 7.37
N SER A 118 13.41 -13.60 7.50
CA SER A 118 14.47 -12.98 8.32
C SER A 118 14.36 -13.36 9.80
N ASP A 119 13.15 -13.31 10.37
CA ASP A 119 12.92 -13.69 11.76
C ASP A 119 13.26 -15.17 11.98
N THR A 120 12.93 -16.02 11.01
CA THR A 120 13.26 -17.46 11.00
C THR A 120 14.78 -17.68 11.00
N GLU A 121 15.52 -16.99 10.15
CA GLU A 121 16.96 -17.11 10.07
C GLU A 121 17.65 -16.56 11.34
N PHE A 122 17.09 -15.51 11.96
CA PHE A 122 17.58 -15.01 13.25
C PHE A 122 17.48 -16.08 14.35
N ILE A 123 16.33 -16.73 14.47
CA ILE A 123 16.12 -17.81 15.43
C ILE A 123 17.01 -19.03 15.12
N ASN A 124 17.23 -19.32 13.84
CA ASN A 124 18.10 -20.38 13.38
C ASN A 124 19.55 -20.12 13.80
N TRP A 125 20.02 -18.88 13.67
CA TRP A 125 21.33 -18.47 14.16
C TRP A 125 21.48 -18.68 15.67
N ILE A 126 20.50 -18.28 16.48
CA ILE A 126 20.55 -18.49 17.94
C ILE A 126 20.62 -20.00 18.25
N LYS A 127 19.79 -20.83 17.59
CA LYS A 127 19.73 -22.29 17.83
C LYS A 127 21.02 -23.03 17.43
N THR A 128 21.69 -22.59 16.37
CA THR A 128 22.77 -23.35 15.74
C THR A 128 24.14 -22.71 15.85
N GLY A 129 24.21 -21.38 16.11
CA GLY A 129 25.43 -20.59 16.02
C GLY A 129 25.93 -20.37 14.59
N ASP A 130 25.10 -20.64 13.56
CA ASP A 130 25.49 -20.46 12.15
C ASP A 130 25.48 -18.99 11.76
N GLU A 131 26.67 -18.40 11.65
CA GLU A 131 26.83 -16.99 11.23
C GLU A 131 26.24 -16.71 9.83
N THR A 132 26.09 -17.73 8.98
CA THR A 132 25.45 -17.58 7.67
C THR A 132 23.97 -17.26 7.83
N SER A 133 23.30 -17.88 8.80
CA SER A 133 21.90 -17.58 9.12
C SER A 133 21.73 -16.14 9.64
N LYS A 134 22.68 -15.65 10.46
CA LYS A 134 22.67 -14.26 10.90
C LYS A 134 22.77 -13.27 9.74
N VAL A 135 23.75 -13.49 8.84
CA VAL A 135 23.94 -12.64 7.64
C VAL A 135 22.70 -12.67 6.75
N ARG A 136 22.07 -13.86 6.59
CA ARG A 136 20.81 -13.96 5.82
C ARG A 136 19.68 -13.19 6.48
N SER A 137 19.52 -13.32 7.79
CA SER A 137 18.51 -12.54 8.54
C SER A 137 18.69 -11.04 8.32
N ASP A 138 19.91 -10.52 8.52
CA ASP A 138 20.20 -9.09 8.34
C ASP A 138 19.97 -8.61 6.89
N THR A 139 20.24 -9.46 5.90
CA THR A 139 20.01 -9.16 4.49
C THR A 139 18.51 -9.13 4.17
N GLN A 140 17.76 -10.14 4.62
CA GLN A 140 16.33 -10.27 4.36
C GLN A 140 15.52 -9.16 5.03
N ILE A 141 15.96 -8.64 6.18
CA ILE A 141 15.33 -7.47 6.79
C ILE A 141 15.43 -6.24 5.87
N GLN A 142 16.59 -6.01 5.27
CA GLN A 142 16.78 -4.92 4.32
C GLN A 142 15.93 -5.12 3.06
N GLU A 143 15.90 -6.33 2.51
CA GLU A 143 15.08 -6.68 1.36
C GLU A 143 13.58 -6.52 1.66
N SER A 144 13.12 -6.91 2.85
CA SER A 144 11.71 -6.74 3.23
C SER A 144 11.30 -5.27 3.26
N LEU A 145 12.12 -4.39 3.84
CA LEU A 145 11.89 -2.95 3.84
C LEU A 145 11.86 -2.37 2.42
N GLU A 146 12.73 -2.85 1.53
CA GLU A 146 12.73 -2.42 0.13
C GLU A 146 11.43 -2.83 -0.60
N TYR A 147 10.95 -4.07 -0.40
CA TYR A 147 9.67 -4.52 -0.94
C TYR A 147 8.49 -3.73 -0.37
N GLU A 148 8.48 -3.44 0.93
CA GLU A 148 7.45 -2.62 1.57
C GLU A 148 7.39 -1.23 0.93
N MET A 149 8.53 -0.57 0.82
CA MET A 149 8.59 0.76 0.23
C MET A 149 8.18 0.76 -1.24
N LEU A 150 8.60 -0.23 -2.03
CA LEU A 150 8.15 -0.39 -3.41
C LEU A 150 6.63 -0.61 -3.48
N GLY A 151 6.08 -1.46 -2.61
CA GLY A 151 4.65 -1.70 -2.52
C GLY A 151 3.86 -0.44 -2.19
N LEU A 152 4.34 0.36 -1.24
CA LEU A 152 3.72 1.63 -0.88
C LEU A 152 3.82 2.65 -2.02
N VAL A 153 4.95 2.75 -2.70
CA VAL A 153 5.14 3.62 -3.87
C VAL A 153 4.15 3.25 -4.99
N GLU A 154 4.02 1.95 -5.32
CA GLU A 154 3.04 1.47 -6.30
C GLU A 154 1.60 1.77 -5.86
N PHE A 155 1.28 1.59 -4.58
CA PHE A 155 -0.03 1.89 -4.02
C PHE A 155 -0.40 3.37 -4.19
N TYR A 156 0.48 4.28 -3.79
CA TYR A 156 0.24 5.72 -3.93
C TYR A 156 0.19 6.16 -5.39
N SER A 157 1.02 5.58 -6.26
CA SER A 157 0.95 5.81 -7.70
C SER A 157 -0.40 5.41 -8.28
N ALA A 158 -0.90 4.24 -7.93
CA ALA A 158 -2.22 3.76 -8.34
C ALA A 158 -3.34 4.66 -7.79
N LYS A 159 -3.26 5.05 -6.52
CA LYS A 159 -4.24 5.92 -5.85
C LYS A 159 -4.32 7.31 -6.47
N THR A 160 -3.18 7.85 -6.89
CA THR A 160 -3.11 9.21 -7.49
C THR A 160 -3.34 9.23 -8.99
N GLY A 161 -3.37 8.07 -9.66
CA GLY A 161 -3.51 7.96 -11.13
C GLY A 161 -2.26 8.40 -11.88
N ILE A 162 -1.13 8.55 -11.21
CA ILE A 162 0.14 8.96 -11.81
C ILE A 162 0.83 7.70 -12.35
N LYS A 163 0.63 7.41 -13.63
CA LYS A 163 1.33 6.35 -14.36
C LYS A 163 2.61 6.92 -14.99
N ASN A 164 3.62 7.22 -14.23
CA ASN A 164 4.94 7.55 -14.75
C ASN A 164 6.02 6.78 -14.00
N TYR A 165 5.99 5.45 -14.13
CA TYR A 165 7.16 4.62 -13.91
C TYR A 165 7.60 4.08 -15.27
N ASP A 166 8.72 4.55 -15.78
CA ASP A 166 9.54 3.71 -16.63
C ASP A 166 9.91 2.49 -15.77
N GLU A 167 9.59 1.28 -16.24
CA GLU A 167 9.98 0.04 -15.55
C GLU A 167 11.45 0.17 -15.14
N PRO A 168 11.80 -0.06 -13.86
CA PRO A 168 13.18 0.02 -13.45
C PRO A 168 13.97 -1.04 -14.22
N GLU A 169 14.90 -0.57 -15.07
CA GLU A 169 15.93 -1.46 -15.58
C GLU A 169 16.51 -2.23 -14.39
N LYS A 170 16.54 -3.56 -14.53
CA LYS A 170 16.98 -4.56 -13.55
C LYS A 170 17.75 -3.99 -12.36
N PHE A 171 17.16 -4.12 -11.18
CA PHE A 171 17.73 -3.81 -9.88
C PHE A 171 19.21 -4.20 -9.79
N THR A 172 20.10 -3.22 -9.80
CA THR A 172 21.53 -3.45 -9.57
C THR A 172 22.08 -2.67 -8.38
N ALA A 173 21.30 -1.81 -7.75
CA ALA A 173 21.62 -1.19 -6.46
C ALA A 173 20.31 -0.74 -5.78
N PRO A 174 19.81 -1.49 -4.79
CA PRO A 174 18.49 -1.28 -4.20
C PRO A 174 18.25 0.12 -3.64
N GLN A 175 19.18 0.65 -2.85
CA GLN A 175 18.98 1.90 -2.12
C GLN A 175 18.88 3.16 -2.99
N ALA A 176 19.69 3.29 -4.04
CA ALA A 176 19.69 4.51 -4.87
C ALA A 176 18.39 4.64 -5.71
N GLY A 177 17.89 3.53 -6.25
CA GLY A 177 16.65 3.50 -7.03
C GLY A 177 15.43 3.79 -6.17
N LEU A 178 15.41 3.30 -4.93
CA LEU A 178 14.33 3.51 -3.99
C LEU A 178 14.24 4.97 -3.55
N THR A 179 15.34 5.57 -3.11
CA THR A 179 15.41 6.99 -2.74
C THR A 179 14.91 7.88 -3.88
N GLN A 180 15.33 7.61 -5.11
CA GLN A 180 14.90 8.37 -6.27
C GLN A 180 13.40 8.21 -6.55
N LYS A 181 12.84 7.01 -6.40
CA LYS A 181 11.39 6.76 -6.55
C LYS A 181 10.58 7.48 -5.47
N VAL A 182 11.00 7.40 -4.20
CA VAL A 182 10.34 8.12 -3.09
C VAL A 182 10.34 9.62 -3.36
N LEU A 183 11.47 10.20 -3.79
CA LEU A 183 11.56 11.61 -4.13
C LEU A 183 10.62 11.97 -5.29
N GLN A 184 10.55 11.15 -6.34
CA GLN A 184 9.68 11.39 -7.47
C GLN A 184 8.20 11.31 -7.11
N VAL A 185 7.78 10.34 -6.27
CA VAL A 185 6.39 10.26 -5.80
C VAL A 185 6.01 11.47 -4.97
N ALA A 186 6.87 11.90 -4.04
CA ALA A 186 6.62 13.10 -3.24
C ALA A 186 6.49 14.37 -4.11
N GLU A 187 7.32 14.52 -5.14
CA GLU A 187 7.24 15.63 -6.08
C GLU A 187 5.94 15.60 -6.88
N ASN A 188 5.55 14.43 -7.39
CA ASN A 188 4.29 14.24 -8.09
C ASN A 188 3.07 14.55 -7.19
N MET A 189 3.14 14.21 -5.90
CA MET A 189 2.09 14.59 -4.93
C MET A 189 2.00 16.12 -4.80
N LYS A 190 3.11 16.83 -4.75
CA LYS A 190 3.14 18.30 -4.70
C LYS A 190 2.62 18.94 -5.98
N GLU A 191 3.01 18.43 -7.14
CA GLU A 191 2.48 18.90 -8.44
C GLU A 191 0.96 18.72 -8.53
N ARG A 192 0.43 17.67 -7.92
CA ARG A 192 -1.01 17.47 -7.81
C ARG A 192 -1.65 18.51 -6.90
N CYS A 193 -1.07 18.80 -5.73
CA CYS A 193 -1.56 19.87 -4.88
C CYS A 193 -1.58 21.21 -5.61
N ASP A 194 -0.54 21.52 -6.38
CA ASP A 194 -0.49 22.73 -7.19
C ASP A 194 -1.63 22.77 -8.24
N ARG A 195 -1.86 21.68 -8.93
CA ARG A 195 -2.91 21.58 -9.96
C ARG A 195 -4.32 21.67 -9.38
N ASP A 196 -4.53 21.08 -8.19
CA ASP A 196 -5.87 20.97 -7.58
C ASP A 196 -6.28 22.27 -6.84
N PHE A 197 -5.29 23.07 -6.38
CA PHE A 197 -5.55 24.24 -5.52
C PHE A 197 -5.06 25.58 -6.09
N LYS A 198 -4.16 25.62 -7.05
CA LYS A 198 -3.70 26.86 -7.69
C LYS A 198 -4.48 27.16 -8.96
N ASN A 199 -4.77 28.44 -9.17
CA ASN A 199 -5.37 28.94 -10.41
C ASN A 199 -4.32 29.05 -11.56
N GLU A 200 -4.78 29.40 -12.79
CA GLU A 200 -3.91 29.50 -13.97
C GLU A 200 -2.75 30.51 -13.82
N SER A 201 -2.85 31.47 -12.91
CA SER A 201 -1.78 32.43 -12.61
C SER A 201 -0.80 31.95 -11.52
N GLY A 202 -1.03 30.75 -10.95
CA GLY A 202 -0.20 30.17 -9.90
C GLY A 202 -0.49 30.71 -8.50
N GLY A 203 -1.57 31.51 -8.35
CA GLY A 203 -2.07 32.00 -7.06
C GLY A 203 -3.24 31.19 -6.52
N PHE A 204 -3.85 31.68 -5.43
CA PHE A 204 -5.02 31.08 -4.80
C PHE A 204 -6.23 32.00 -4.93
N ASP A 205 -7.43 31.40 -5.06
CA ASP A 205 -8.67 32.17 -5.22
C ASP A 205 -9.26 32.63 -3.88
N SER A 206 -8.79 32.03 -2.75
CA SER A 206 -9.14 32.43 -1.39
C SER A 206 -8.11 31.93 -0.37
N ASP A 207 -8.11 32.53 0.82
CA ASP A 207 -7.24 32.14 1.94
C ASP A 207 -7.49 30.67 2.40
N ASP A 208 -8.74 30.20 2.31
CA ASP A 208 -9.11 28.83 2.67
C ASP A 208 -8.46 27.81 1.71
N ILE A 209 -8.43 28.11 0.40
CA ILE A 209 -7.78 27.29 -0.63
C ILE A 209 -6.26 27.27 -0.41
N GLU A 210 -5.67 28.39 -0.01
CA GLU A 210 -4.23 28.44 0.33
C GLU A 210 -3.91 27.52 1.52
N VAL A 211 -4.77 27.48 2.55
CA VAL A 211 -4.62 26.59 3.69
C VAL A 211 -4.74 25.13 3.28
N ASP A 212 -5.68 24.77 2.43
CA ASP A 212 -5.87 23.41 1.91
C ASP A 212 -4.68 22.98 1.05
N TRP A 213 -4.16 23.85 0.22
CA TRP A 213 -2.92 23.62 -0.53
C TRP A 213 -1.73 23.34 0.41
N PHE A 214 -1.57 24.19 1.45
CA PHE A 214 -0.49 24.03 2.41
C PHE A 214 -0.57 22.69 3.15
N ASN A 215 -1.77 22.26 3.54
CA ASN A 215 -1.99 20.96 4.17
C ASN A 215 -1.65 19.80 3.21
N CYS A 216 -2.03 19.90 1.95
CA CYS A 216 -1.72 18.92 0.91
C CYS A 216 -0.20 18.77 0.69
N VAL A 217 0.52 19.88 0.59
CA VAL A 217 2.00 19.87 0.42
C VAL A 217 2.70 19.33 1.66
N ASN A 218 2.24 19.69 2.87
CA ASN A 218 2.79 19.16 4.12
C ASN A 218 2.56 17.64 4.24
N GLU A 219 1.46 17.12 3.76
CA GLU A 219 1.21 15.67 3.70
C GLU A 219 2.22 14.97 2.78
N ALA A 220 2.50 15.54 1.61
CA ALA A 220 3.52 15.02 0.69
C ALA A 220 4.93 15.04 1.29
N ASP A 221 5.30 16.12 2.01
CA ASP A 221 6.60 16.21 2.68
C ASP A 221 6.70 15.23 3.88
N ARG A 222 5.64 15.05 4.65
CA ARG A 222 5.57 14.06 5.72
C ARG A 222 5.73 12.66 5.15
N TRP A 223 4.96 12.32 4.12
CA TRP A 223 5.06 11.03 3.43
C TRP A 223 6.50 10.76 2.96
N LYS A 224 7.15 11.76 2.34
CA LYS A 224 8.56 11.66 1.92
C LYS A 224 9.50 11.34 3.08
N ILE A 225 9.35 12.05 4.22
CA ILE A 225 10.22 11.85 5.40
C ILE A 225 10.03 10.46 6.00
N GLU A 226 8.78 9.97 6.03
CA GLU A 226 8.42 8.68 6.58
C GLU A 226 8.91 7.50 5.72
N HIS A 227 9.20 7.73 4.42
CA HIS A 227 9.56 6.69 3.44
C HIS A 227 10.97 6.85 2.85
N LEU A 228 11.74 7.87 3.28
CA LEU A 228 13.18 7.93 2.96
C LEU A 228 13.95 6.99 3.88
N PRO A 229 14.89 6.19 3.33
CA PRO A 229 15.73 5.28 4.10
C PRO A 229 16.66 6.03 5.06
#